data_308d09eb1a1fb8ab2a3734145c18b9ee
#
_entry.id   308d09eb1a1fb8ab2a3734145c18b9ee
#
_cell.length_a   1.000
_cell.length_b   1.000
_cell.length_c   1.000
_cell.angle_alpha   90.00
_cell.angle_beta   90.00
_cell.angle_gamma   90.00
#
_symmetry.space_group_name_H-M   'P 1'
#
loop_
_entity.id
_entity.type
_entity.pdbx_description
1 polymer ?
#
loop_
_entity_poly.entity_id
_entity_poly.type
_entity_poly.pdbx_seq_one_letter_code
_entity_poly.pdbx_strand_id
1 'polypeptide(L)'
;MMSITRKGGKRMIAIFKREIKNYLKRPLFWVGVLLVIYGVFNATSPYLTTHYLGQGEKIINDYPDTVRLGDVYEGYIPANPEKHREIWSGQIKQALIDELEMSDLEAQSVMSKLVDMELEEAFVYLEEKYDWYSARYMYEDSAYYKGTPEEINTYLNEKMKNKAFSFYYSRKFADFAGLFMCFFATIMLAVLFLQDTKKHTYELLHTKPITAGKYVFGKISAGFAICLIALTIINLLFWALCVIYTKDSGFEVRFWDFIVSTVLYILPNMLMIV
;
A
#
# COMPACT_ATOMS: atom_id res chain seq x y z
N MET A 1 44.08 6.41 -28.12
CA MET A 1 43.34 6.24 -26.85
C MET A 1 41.81 5.99 -27.05
N MET A 2 41.18 6.47 -28.11
CA MET A 2 39.72 6.36 -28.37
C MET A 2 39.21 4.95 -28.75
N SER A 3 40.05 4.04 -29.22
CA SER A 3 39.63 2.69 -29.69
C SER A 3 39.41 1.68 -28.52
N ILE A 4 40.09 1.84 -27.40
CA ILE A 4 40.05 0.93 -26.24
C ILE A 4 38.74 1.14 -25.43
N THR A 5 38.29 2.38 -25.33
CA THR A 5 37.02 2.73 -24.63
C THR A 5 35.80 2.19 -25.36
N ARG A 6 35.80 2.19 -26.69
CA ARG A 6 34.68 1.71 -27.53
C ARG A 6 34.52 0.17 -27.49
N LYS A 7 35.62 -0.59 -27.35
CA LYS A 7 35.59 -2.06 -27.18
C LYS A 7 35.10 -2.48 -25.80
N GLY A 8 35.42 -1.71 -24.74
CA GLY A 8 34.95 -1.98 -23.36
C GLY A 8 33.44 -1.80 -23.16
N GLY A 9 32.85 -0.78 -23.79
CA GLY A 9 31.39 -0.55 -23.76
C GLY A 9 30.59 -1.65 -24.46
N LYS A 10 31.03 -2.12 -25.64
CA LYS A 10 30.37 -3.22 -26.36
C LYS A 10 30.34 -4.52 -25.55
N ARG A 11 31.38 -4.82 -24.77
CA ARG A 11 31.44 -6.01 -23.91
C ARG A 11 30.52 -5.92 -22.69
N MET A 12 30.40 -4.76 -22.05
CA MET A 12 29.45 -4.55 -20.95
C MET A 12 28.01 -4.74 -21.42
N ILE A 13 27.63 -4.20 -22.57
CA ILE A 13 26.31 -4.40 -23.19
C ILE A 13 26.07 -5.88 -23.52
N ALA A 14 27.09 -6.62 -23.94
CA ALA A 14 26.95 -8.05 -24.21
C ALA A 14 26.67 -8.85 -22.91
N ILE A 15 27.34 -8.50 -21.79
CA ILE A 15 27.06 -9.10 -20.47
C ILE A 15 25.61 -8.80 -20.07
N PHE A 16 25.20 -7.54 -20.08
CA PHE A 16 23.87 -7.08 -19.77
C PHE A 16 22.79 -7.86 -20.54
N LYS A 17 22.89 -7.91 -21.86
CA LYS A 17 21.95 -8.65 -22.73
C LYS A 17 21.91 -10.14 -22.43
N ARG A 18 23.07 -10.75 -22.18
CA ARG A 18 23.17 -12.18 -21.86
C ARG A 18 22.50 -12.50 -20.53
N GLU A 19 22.72 -11.68 -19.49
CA GLU A 19 22.13 -11.89 -18.18
C GLU A 19 20.61 -11.77 -18.25
N ILE A 20 20.06 -10.73 -18.88
CA ILE A 20 18.60 -10.59 -19.05
C ILE A 20 18.01 -11.81 -19.77
N LYS A 21 18.61 -12.21 -20.92
CA LYS A 21 18.12 -13.38 -21.68
C LYS A 21 18.14 -14.66 -20.85
N ASN A 22 19.18 -14.86 -20.05
CA ASN A 22 19.32 -16.04 -19.21
C ASN A 22 18.28 -16.04 -18.07
N TYR A 23 18.02 -14.88 -17.45
CA TYR A 23 17.05 -14.77 -16.37
C TYR A 23 15.61 -14.99 -16.83
N LEU A 24 15.21 -14.37 -17.92
CA LEU A 24 13.86 -14.54 -18.48
C LEU A 24 13.54 -15.99 -18.88
N LYS A 25 14.58 -16.82 -19.13
CA LYS A 25 14.43 -18.26 -19.42
C LYS A 25 14.36 -19.14 -18.18
N ARG A 26 14.62 -18.60 -16.98
CA ARG A 26 14.66 -19.39 -15.75
C ARG A 26 13.31 -19.49 -15.09
N PRO A 27 12.92 -20.70 -14.67
CA PRO A 27 11.68 -20.86 -13.89
C PRO A 27 11.65 -20.01 -12.63
N LEU A 28 12.80 -19.83 -11.96
CA LEU A 28 12.91 -19.06 -10.72
C LEU A 28 12.42 -17.61 -10.88
N PHE A 29 12.70 -16.97 -12.03
CA PHE A 29 12.21 -15.62 -12.32
C PHE A 29 10.67 -15.59 -12.32
N TRP A 30 10.07 -16.51 -13.06
CA TRP A 30 8.60 -16.55 -13.19
C TRP A 30 7.90 -16.96 -11.91
N VAL A 31 8.48 -17.91 -11.16
CA VAL A 31 7.98 -18.28 -9.81
C VAL A 31 8.04 -17.07 -8.90
N GLY A 32 9.14 -16.32 -8.90
CA GLY A 32 9.26 -15.09 -8.12
C GLY A 32 8.21 -14.04 -8.50
N VAL A 33 7.99 -13.80 -9.81
CA VAL A 33 6.94 -12.87 -10.30
C VAL A 33 5.55 -13.34 -9.85
N LEU A 34 5.25 -14.64 -9.96
CA LEU A 34 3.97 -15.19 -9.51
C LEU A 34 3.75 -15.04 -8.00
N LEU A 35 4.81 -15.24 -7.20
CA LEU A 35 4.73 -15.03 -5.75
C LEU A 35 4.45 -13.57 -5.40
N VAL A 36 5.08 -12.63 -6.09
CA VAL A 36 4.80 -11.20 -5.91
C VAL A 36 3.36 -10.88 -6.30
N ILE A 37 2.90 -11.37 -7.46
CA ILE A 37 1.50 -11.17 -7.90
C ILE A 37 0.53 -11.72 -6.87
N TYR A 38 0.75 -12.94 -6.39
CA TYR A 38 -0.09 -13.59 -5.38
C TYR A 38 -0.14 -12.78 -4.08
N GLY A 39 1.03 -12.38 -3.55
CA GLY A 39 1.10 -11.60 -2.30
C GLY A 39 0.42 -10.23 -2.42
N VAL A 40 0.69 -9.50 -3.50
CA VAL A 40 0.06 -8.20 -3.76
C VAL A 40 -1.45 -8.35 -3.98
N PHE A 41 -1.89 -9.38 -4.72
CA PHE A 41 -3.31 -9.62 -4.95
C PHE A 41 -4.06 -9.91 -3.64
N ASN A 42 -3.55 -10.79 -2.79
CA ASN A 42 -4.18 -11.06 -1.49
C ASN A 42 -4.29 -9.80 -0.62
N ALA A 43 -3.28 -8.94 -0.66
CA ALA A 43 -3.28 -7.72 0.15
C ALA A 43 -4.17 -6.61 -0.43
N THR A 44 -4.40 -6.59 -1.75
CA THR A 44 -5.09 -5.48 -2.42
C THR A 44 -6.44 -5.84 -3.05
N SER A 45 -6.78 -7.14 -3.15
CA SER A 45 -8.04 -7.58 -3.75
C SER A 45 -9.30 -7.03 -3.05
N PRO A 46 -9.34 -6.85 -1.72
CA PRO A 46 -10.50 -6.26 -1.07
C PRO A 46 -10.83 -4.85 -1.58
N TYR A 47 -9.80 -4.07 -1.96
CA TYR A 47 -10.02 -2.72 -2.50
C TYR A 47 -10.64 -2.73 -3.90
N LEU A 48 -10.48 -3.82 -4.66
CA LEU A 48 -11.08 -3.97 -5.99
C LEU A 48 -12.59 -4.20 -5.94
N THR A 49 -13.12 -4.62 -4.80
CA THR A 49 -14.56 -4.86 -4.62
C THR A 49 -15.36 -3.59 -4.31
N THR A 50 -14.69 -2.43 -4.21
CA THR A 50 -15.35 -1.14 -3.98
C THR A 50 -16.34 -0.84 -5.11
N HIS A 51 -17.60 -0.57 -4.78
CA HIS A 51 -18.67 -0.23 -5.70
C HIS A 51 -19.74 0.63 -5.00
N TYR A 52 -20.64 1.25 -5.76
CA TYR A 52 -21.81 1.90 -5.19
C TYR A 52 -22.80 0.86 -4.67
N LEU A 53 -23.25 1.04 -3.44
CA LEU A 53 -24.20 0.10 -2.82
C LEU A 53 -25.59 0.23 -3.47
N GLY A 54 -26.18 -0.92 -3.79
CA GLY A 54 -27.54 -1.03 -4.29
C GLY A 54 -28.60 -0.85 -3.20
N GLN A 55 -29.86 -0.68 -3.60
CA GLN A 55 -30.96 -0.60 -2.64
C GLN A 55 -31.11 -1.93 -1.86
N GLY A 56 -30.99 -1.85 -0.53
CA GLY A 56 -31.10 -3.01 0.35
C GLY A 56 -29.87 -3.89 0.42
N GLU A 57 -28.78 -3.50 -0.22
CA GLU A 57 -27.49 -4.19 -0.10
C GLU A 57 -26.96 -4.05 1.32
N LYS A 58 -26.62 -5.18 1.95
CA LYS A 58 -26.05 -5.20 3.29
C LYS A 58 -24.54 -5.24 3.20
N ILE A 59 -23.88 -4.39 3.97
CA ILE A 59 -22.44 -4.44 4.18
C ILE A 59 -22.15 -5.65 5.06
N ILE A 60 -21.42 -6.62 4.50
CA ILE A 60 -21.27 -7.96 5.10
C ILE A 60 -20.14 -8.00 6.14
N ASN A 61 -19.19 -7.08 6.10
CA ASN A 61 -18.04 -7.10 7.00
C ASN A 61 -18.27 -6.29 8.28
N ASP A 62 -18.27 -7.00 9.40
CA ASP A 62 -18.37 -6.43 10.74
C ASP A 62 -17.01 -6.39 11.48
N TYR A 63 -15.90 -6.20 10.75
CA TYR A 63 -14.58 -6.09 11.37
C TYR A 63 -14.21 -4.62 11.62
N PRO A 64 -14.42 -4.10 12.85
CA PRO A 64 -14.11 -2.71 13.17
C PRO A 64 -12.61 -2.37 13.07
N ASP A 65 -11.73 -3.36 13.21
CA ASP A 65 -10.28 -3.14 13.17
C ASP A 65 -9.73 -2.81 11.78
N THR A 66 -10.42 -3.18 10.71
CA THR A 66 -10.04 -2.87 9.33
C THR A 66 -10.37 -1.44 8.91
N VAL A 67 -11.25 -0.79 9.64
CA VAL A 67 -11.66 0.62 9.45
C VAL A 67 -10.49 1.59 9.55
N ARG A 68 -9.53 1.32 10.39
CA ARG A 68 -8.34 2.16 10.61
C ARG A 68 -7.50 2.37 9.35
N LEU A 69 -7.72 1.59 8.31
CA LEU A 69 -7.07 1.75 7.02
C LEU A 69 -7.74 2.79 6.11
N GLY A 70 -8.87 3.37 6.51
CA GLY A 70 -9.56 4.44 5.79
C GLY A 70 -10.20 3.98 4.47
N ASP A 71 -10.67 2.74 4.40
CA ASP A 71 -11.17 2.14 3.18
C ASP A 71 -12.67 1.92 3.23
N VAL A 72 -13.35 2.48 2.25
CA VAL A 72 -14.81 2.60 2.18
C VAL A 72 -15.52 1.29 1.87
N TYR A 73 -14.84 0.32 1.28
CA TYR A 73 -15.45 -0.95 0.87
C TYR A 73 -15.99 -1.79 2.05
N GLU A 74 -15.60 -1.47 3.28
CA GLU A 74 -16.08 -2.12 4.51
C GLU A 74 -17.29 -1.42 5.15
N GLY A 75 -17.78 -0.36 4.51
CA GLY A 75 -18.93 0.39 5.00
C GLY A 75 -18.63 1.44 6.05
N TYR A 76 -17.36 1.67 6.35
CA TYR A 76 -16.96 2.72 7.25
C TYR A 76 -16.48 3.96 6.47
N ILE A 77 -16.96 5.11 6.90
CA ILE A 77 -16.61 6.40 6.32
C ILE A 77 -16.08 7.34 7.40
N PRO A 78 -15.19 8.29 7.05
CA PRO A 78 -14.72 9.26 8.01
C PRO A 78 -15.88 10.15 8.48
N ALA A 79 -15.96 10.34 9.81
CA ALA A 79 -16.91 11.24 10.41
C ALA A 79 -16.51 12.71 10.13
N ASN A 80 -17.47 13.54 9.78
CA ASN A 80 -17.24 14.99 9.82
C ASN A 80 -17.11 15.44 11.30
N PRO A 81 -16.60 16.65 11.59
CA PRO A 81 -16.35 17.09 12.98
C PRO A 81 -17.57 17.00 13.89
N GLU A 82 -18.77 17.31 13.39
CA GLU A 82 -20.01 17.24 14.17
C GLU A 82 -20.39 15.79 14.48
N LYS A 83 -20.37 14.92 13.46
CA LYS A 83 -20.66 13.50 13.61
C LYS A 83 -19.64 12.79 14.47
N HIS A 84 -18.38 13.15 14.35
CA HIS A 84 -17.28 12.63 15.16
C HIS A 84 -17.52 12.93 16.65
N ARG A 85 -17.88 14.18 16.95
CA ARG A 85 -18.19 14.60 18.32
C ARG A 85 -19.47 13.92 18.87
N GLU A 86 -20.47 13.72 18.03
CA GLU A 86 -21.71 12.99 18.39
C GLU A 86 -21.39 11.54 18.78
N ILE A 87 -20.62 10.82 17.94
CA ILE A 87 -20.24 9.42 18.18
C ILE A 87 -19.41 9.31 19.47
N TRP A 88 -18.37 10.14 19.57
CA TRP A 88 -17.52 10.20 20.76
C TRP A 88 -18.34 10.47 22.03
N SER A 89 -19.25 11.43 22.01
CA SER A 89 -20.12 11.77 23.15
C SER A 89 -20.98 10.57 23.56
N GLY A 90 -21.52 9.82 22.60
CA GLY A 90 -22.27 8.60 22.89
C GLY A 90 -21.41 7.52 23.56
N GLN A 91 -20.19 7.32 23.06
CA GLN A 91 -19.24 6.35 23.62
C GLN A 91 -18.78 6.76 25.02
N ILE A 92 -18.47 8.05 25.24
CA ILE A 92 -18.08 8.58 26.53
C ILE A 92 -19.17 8.35 27.57
N LYS A 93 -20.43 8.65 27.26
CA LYS A 93 -21.53 8.42 28.19
C LYS A 93 -21.58 6.96 28.63
N GLN A 94 -21.45 6.03 27.69
CA GLN A 94 -21.46 4.61 28.02
C GLN A 94 -20.25 4.19 28.87
N ALA A 95 -19.07 4.69 28.52
CA ALA A 95 -17.86 4.40 29.27
C ALA A 95 -17.85 4.99 30.70
N LEU A 96 -18.43 6.18 30.90
CA LEU A 96 -18.63 6.74 32.26
C LEU A 96 -19.48 5.83 33.16
N ILE A 97 -20.47 5.14 32.58
CA ILE A 97 -21.29 4.17 33.29
C ILE A 97 -20.54 2.85 33.52
N ASP A 98 -19.89 2.31 32.46
CA ASP A 98 -19.32 0.97 32.48
C ASP A 98 -17.93 0.92 33.13
N GLU A 99 -17.09 1.93 32.94
CA GLU A 99 -15.71 1.95 33.47
C GLU A 99 -15.59 2.69 34.78
N LEU A 100 -16.35 3.80 34.97
CA LEU A 100 -16.31 4.61 36.20
C LEU A 100 -17.47 4.32 37.14
N GLU A 101 -18.29 3.31 36.83
CA GLU A 101 -19.43 2.86 37.65
C GLU A 101 -20.41 3.99 38.02
N MET A 102 -20.52 5.03 37.16
CA MET A 102 -21.43 6.15 37.40
C MET A 102 -22.89 5.75 37.17
N SER A 103 -23.78 6.34 37.93
CA SER A 103 -25.21 6.26 37.62
C SER A 103 -25.53 7.02 36.31
N ASP A 104 -26.62 6.65 35.62
CA ASP A 104 -27.03 7.33 34.37
C ASP A 104 -27.24 8.84 34.59
N LEU A 105 -27.76 9.25 35.76
CA LEU A 105 -27.95 10.66 36.11
C LEU A 105 -26.61 11.42 36.26
N GLU A 106 -25.63 10.79 36.90
CA GLU A 106 -24.28 11.37 37.03
C GLU A 106 -23.58 11.48 35.65
N ALA A 107 -23.60 10.41 34.87
CA ALA A 107 -23.04 10.41 33.52
C ALA A 107 -23.69 11.51 32.64
N GLN A 108 -25.02 11.66 32.74
CA GLN A 108 -25.74 12.69 31.99
C GLN A 108 -25.37 14.12 32.49
N SER A 109 -25.13 14.30 33.79
CA SER A 109 -24.64 15.58 34.35
C SER A 109 -23.23 15.90 33.84
N VAL A 110 -22.36 14.89 33.69
CA VAL A 110 -21.03 15.07 33.11
C VAL A 110 -21.16 15.45 31.65
N MET A 111 -21.95 14.70 30.88
CA MET A 111 -22.17 14.96 29.45
C MET A 111 -22.70 16.36 29.15
N SER A 112 -23.64 16.87 29.99
CA SER A 112 -24.17 18.24 29.81
C SER A 112 -23.08 19.31 29.93
N LYS A 113 -22.03 19.08 30.73
CA LYS A 113 -20.88 19.99 30.82
C LYS A 113 -19.93 19.86 29.65
N LEU A 114 -19.71 18.63 29.19
CA LEU A 114 -18.80 18.37 28.04
C LEU A 114 -19.32 18.95 26.72
N VAL A 115 -20.63 19.09 26.55
CA VAL A 115 -21.25 19.66 25.33
C VAL A 115 -20.81 21.10 25.07
N ASP A 116 -20.71 21.90 26.16
CA ASP A 116 -20.37 23.32 26.09
C ASP A 116 -18.83 23.58 26.04
N MET A 117 -18.00 22.55 26.23
CA MET A 117 -16.55 22.67 26.27
C MET A 117 -15.93 22.46 24.86
N GLU A 118 -14.82 23.15 24.60
CA GLU A 118 -13.95 22.77 23.50
C GLU A 118 -13.39 21.35 23.73
N LEU A 119 -13.04 20.66 22.64
CA LEU A 119 -12.65 19.24 22.70
C LEU A 119 -11.47 18.99 23.65
N GLU A 120 -10.44 19.82 23.58
CA GLU A 120 -9.25 19.70 24.43
C GLU A 120 -9.57 19.99 25.91
N GLU A 121 -10.44 20.96 26.16
CA GLU A 121 -10.94 21.26 27.54
C GLU A 121 -11.74 20.09 28.08
N ALA A 122 -12.53 19.42 27.25
CA ALA A 122 -13.29 18.23 27.65
C ALA A 122 -12.37 17.07 28.05
N PHE A 123 -11.26 16.85 27.31
CA PHE A 123 -10.27 15.86 27.70
C PHE A 123 -9.61 16.17 29.02
N VAL A 124 -9.12 17.41 29.21
CA VAL A 124 -8.48 17.86 30.43
C VAL A 124 -9.45 17.74 31.62
N TYR A 125 -10.71 18.11 31.44
CA TYR A 125 -11.74 17.98 32.48
C TYR A 125 -11.93 16.52 32.93
N LEU A 126 -11.96 15.57 32.01
CA LEU A 126 -12.10 14.14 32.29
C LEU A 126 -10.85 13.58 32.98
N GLU A 127 -9.67 13.97 32.48
CA GLU A 127 -8.37 13.57 33.04
C GLU A 127 -8.20 14.09 34.49
N GLU A 128 -8.39 15.39 34.73
CA GLU A 128 -8.16 16.01 36.06
C GLU A 128 -9.19 15.61 37.11
N LYS A 129 -10.45 15.47 36.70
CA LYS A 129 -11.54 15.24 37.65
C LYS A 129 -11.80 13.79 37.97
N TYR A 130 -11.60 12.92 36.99
CA TYR A 130 -11.94 11.49 37.09
C TYR A 130 -10.73 10.57 36.92
N ASP A 131 -9.50 11.11 36.73
CA ASP A 131 -8.28 10.36 36.43
C ASP A 131 -8.46 9.42 35.22
N TRP A 132 -9.22 9.89 34.22
CA TRP A 132 -9.65 9.06 33.09
C TRP A 132 -9.09 9.56 31.76
N TYR A 133 -8.07 8.87 31.28
CA TYR A 133 -7.28 9.20 30.08
C TYR A 133 -7.81 8.54 28.81
N SER A 134 -8.73 7.58 28.92
CA SER A 134 -9.25 6.83 27.77
C SER A 134 -10.06 7.68 26.78
N ALA A 135 -10.61 8.81 27.23
CA ALA A 135 -11.45 9.69 26.43
C ALA A 135 -10.79 10.17 25.12
N ARG A 136 -9.48 10.45 25.15
CA ARG A 136 -8.69 10.89 24.00
C ARG A 136 -8.54 9.77 22.98
N TYR A 137 -8.22 8.55 23.43
CA TYR A 137 -8.14 7.37 22.56
C TYR A 137 -9.49 7.02 21.94
N MET A 138 -10.57 7.13 22.69
CA MET A 138 -11.93 6.91 22.20
C MET A 138 -12.31 7.93 21.12
N TYR A 139 -11.83 9.17 21.22
CA TYR A 139 -12.02 10.16 20.18
C TYR A 139 -11.30 9.76 18.89
N GLU A 140 -10.04 9.35 18.98
CA GLU A 140 -9.27 8.88 17.82
C GLU A 140 -9.94 7.65 17.16
N ASP A 141 -10.43 6.71 17.95
CA ASP A 141 -11.11 5.51 17.47
C ASP A 141 -12.48 5.80 16.84
N SER A 142 -13.15 6.89 17.23
CA SER A 142 -14.44 7.32 16.67
C SER A 142 -14.35 8.15 15.38
N ALA A 143 -13.13 8.32 14.83
CA ALA A 143 -12.91 9.06 13.58
C ALA A 143 -13.62 8.46 12.36
N TYR A 144 -14.01 7.18 12.43
CA TYR A 144 -14.73 6.46 11.39
C TYR A 144 -15.98 5.81 12.00
N TYR A 145 -17.04 5.73 11.19
CA TYR A 145 -18.29 5.08 11.59
C TYR A 145 -18.90 4.29 10.45
N LYS A 146 -19.70 3.30 10.78
CA LYS A 146 -20.46 2.50 9.82
C LYS A 146 -21.57 3.38 9.24
N GLY A 147 -21.39 3.79 7.97
CA GLY A 147 -22.36 4.65 7.29
C GLY A 147 -23.58 3.87 6.82
N THR A 148 -24.66 4.58 6.57
CA THR A 148 -25.79 4.05 5.78
C THR A 148 -25.38 3.91 4.31
N PRO A 149 -26.06 3.08 3.49
CA PRO A 149 -25.79 2.98 2.06
C PRO A 149 -25.77 4.34 1.34
N GLU A 150 -26.67 5.24 1.71
CA GLU A 150 -26.75 6.59 1.15
C GLU A 150 -25.55 7.45 1.51
N GLU A 151 -25.12 7.42 2.76
CA GLU A 151 -23.92 8.15 3.25
C GLU A 151 -22.65 7.63 2.56
N ILE A 152 -22.51 6.30 2.45
CA ILE A 152 -21.38 5.67 1.77
C ILE A 152 -21.33 6.06 0.29
N ASN A 153 -22.47 5.96 -0.41
CA ASN A 153 -22.56 6.35 -1.81
C ASN A 153 -22.25 7.84 -2.02
N THR A 154 -22.70 8.69 -1.12
CA THR A 154 -22.40 10.13 -1.15
C THR A 154 -20.90 10.38 -0.97
N TYR A 155 -20.29 9.73 0.02
CA TYR A 155 -18.86 9.83 0.27
C TYR A 155 -18.03 9.31 -0.92
N LEU A 156 -18.40 8.15 -1.47
CA LEU A 156 -17.74 7.60 -2.66
C LEU A 156 -17.84 8.55 -3.85
N ASN A 157 -19.01 9.13 -4.07
CA ASN A 157 -19.23 10.04 -5.18
C ASN A 157 -18.38 11.32 -5.05
N GLU A 158 -18.30 11.89 -3.86
CA GLU A 158 -17.43 13.04 -3.58
C GLU A 158 -15.95 12.70 -3.76
N LYS A 159 -15.52 11.54 -3.27
CA LYS A 159 -14.15 11.05 -3.40
C LYS A 159 -13.78 10.85 -4.88
N MET A 160 -14.65 10.22 -5.66
CA MET A 160 -14.42 9.93 -7.08
C MET A 160 -14.56 11.16 -8.00
N LYS A 161 -15.27 12.20 -7.58
CA LYS A 161 -15.26 13.51 -8.28
C LYS A 161 -13.89 14.18 -8.24
N ASN A 162 -13.17 14.03 -7.15
CA ASN A 162 -11.88 14.67 -6.95
C ASN A 162 -10.72 13.92 -7.61
N LYS A 163 -10.73 12.59 -7.57
CA LYS A 163 -9.67 11.73 -8.09
C LYS A 163 -10.27 10.45 -8.65
N ALA A 164 -9.65 9.92 -9.72
CA ALA A 164 -10.01 8.62 -10.27
C ALA A 164 -9.81 7.51 -9.22
N PHE A 165 -10.58 6.44 -9.30
CA PHE A 165 -10.44 5.25 -8.44
C PHE A 165 -9.02 4.69 -8.46
N SER A 166 -8.42 4.63 -9.66
CA SER A 166 -7.04 4.19 -9.86
C SER A 166 -6.01 4.98 -9.05
N PHE A 167 -6.27 6.25 -8.74
CA PHE A 167 -5.38 7.06 -7.89
C PHE A 167 -5.31 6.50 -6.47
N TYR A 168 -6.43 6.08 -5.90
CA TYR A 168 -6.46 5.50 -4.56
C TYR A 168 -5.92 4.07 -4.57
N TYR A 169 -6.41 3.26 -5.51
CA TYR A 169 -5.99 1.87 -5.61
C TYR A 169 -4.50 1.71 -5.92
N SER A 170 -3.95 2.52 -6.85
CA SER A 170 -2.53 2.41 -7.21
C SER A 170 -1.57 2.76 -6.07
N ARG A 171 -1.99 3.57 -5.11
CA ARG A 171 -1.20 3.84 -3.89
C ARG A 171 -1.15 2.62 -2.99
N LYS A 172 -2.30 2.01 -2.70
CA LYS A 172 -2.36 0.77 -1.93
C LYS A 172 -1.61 -0.37 -2.62
N PHE A 173 -1.78 -0.49 -3.93
CA PHE A 173 -0.98 -1.39 -4.74
C PHE A 173 0.53 -1.11 -4.57
N ALA A 174 0.96 0.14 -4.62
CA ALA A 174 2.38 0.49 -4.53
C ALA A 174 2.98 0.19 -3.14
N ASP A 175 2.22 0.37 -2.05
CA ASP A 175 2.65 0.03 -0.69
C ASP A 175 3.04 -1.45 -0.60
N PHE A 176 2.14 -2.35 -1.01
CA PHE A 176 2.39 -3.79 -0.97
C PHE A 176 3.35 -4.25 -2.07
N ALA A 177 3.19 -3.76 -3.30
CA ALA A 177 4.10 -4.10 -4.38
C ALA A 177 5.53 -3.65 -4.10
N GLY A 178 5.72 -2.50 -3.44
CA GLY A 178 7.02 -2.03 -2.99
C GLY A 178 7.70 -3.03 -2.06
N LEU A 179 6.98 -3.50 -1.04
CA LEU A 179 7.48 -4.49 -0.10
C LEU A 179 7.88 -5.81 -0.79
N PHE A 180 6.97 -6.40 -1.56
CA PHE A 180 7.23 -7.67 -2.25
C PHE A 180 8.32 -7.54 -3.32
N MET A 181 8.40 -6.42 -4.03
CA MET A 181 9.46 -6.16 -5.01
C MET A 181 10.83 -5.96 -4.37
N CYS A 182 10.91 -5.46 -3.14
CA CYS A 182 12.16 -5.41 -2.39
C CYS A 182 12.70 -6.83 -2.11
N PHE A 183 11.87 -7.74 -1.64
CA PHE A 183 12.25 -9.15 -1.45
C PHE A 183 12.63 -9.80 -2.78
N PHE A 184 11.84 -9.59 -3.82
CA PHE A 184 12.14 -10.11 -5.16
C PHE A 184 13.49 -9.62 -5.67
N ALA A 185 13.76 -8.31 -5.60
CA ALA A 185 15.01 -7.71 -6.05
C ALA A 185 16.21 -8.28 -5.29
N THR A 186 16.12 -8.39 -3.97
CA THR A 186 17.17 -8.95 -3.11
C THR A 186 17.52 -10.38 -3.53
N ILE A 187 16.50 -11.24 -3.72
CA ILE A 187 16.70 -12.64 -4.12
C ILE A 187 17.31 -12.70 -5.54
N MET A 188 16.78 -11.91 -6.48
CA MET A 188 17.26 -11.92 -7.87
C MET A 188 18.71 -11.45 -7.98
N LEU A 189 19.10 -10.40 -7.25
CA LEU A 189 20.48 -9.91 -7.20
C LEU A 189 21.42 -10.92 -6.53
N ALA A 190 21.02 -11.50 -5.41
CA ALA A 190 21.82 -12.53 -4.74
C ALA A 190 22.11 -13.72 -5.67
N VAL A 191 21.07 -14.23 -6.34
CA VAL A 191 21.20 -15.33 -7.31
C VAL A 191 22.10 -14.96 -8.49
N LEU A 192 22.09 -13.70 -8.93
CA LEU A 192 22.90 -13.20 -10.03
C LEU A 192 24.41 -13.33 -9.75
N PHE A 193 24.82 -13.09 -8.51
CA PHE A 193 26.21 -13.18 -8.10
C PHE A 193 26.61 -14.62 -7.67
N LEU A 194 25.72 -15.32 -6.96
CA LEU A 194 25.97 -16.70 -6.52
C LEU A 194 26.24 -17.70 -7.66
N GLN A 195 25.74 -17.42 -8.84
CA GLN A 195 25.98 -18.29 -10.00
C GLN A 195 27.42 -18.26 -10.51
N ASP A 196 28.11 -17.16 -10.31
CA ASP A 196 29.52 -17.05 -10.72
C ASP A 196 30.41 -17.93 -9.85
N THR A 197 30.09 -18.00 -8.56
CA THR A 197 30.82 -18.84 -7.57
C THR A 197 30.59 -20.33 -7.86
N LYS A 198 29.37 -20.75 -8.15
CA LYS A 198 29.02 -22.16 -8.38
C LYS A 198 29.61 -22.77 -9.66
N LYS A 199 29.92 -21.96 -10.66
CA LYS A 199 30.38 -22.44 -11.99
C LYS A 199 31.86 -22.23 -12.24
N HIS A 200 32.68 -21.94 -11.21
CA HIS A 200 34.09 -21.54 -11.38
C HIS A 200 34.27 -20.43 -12.41
N THR A 201 33.20 -19.66 -12.69
CA THR A 201 33.20 -18.59 -13.68
C THR A 201 34.14 -17.46 -13.25
N TYR A 202 34.39 -17.38 -11.95
CA TYR A 202 35.30 -16.39 -11.36
C TYR A 202 36.73 -16.57 -11.90
N GLU A 203 37.24 -17.79 -12.00
CA GLU A 203 38.57 -18.09 -12.56
C GLU A 203 38.65 -17.73 -14.04
N LEU A 204 37.58 -17.98 -14.79
CA LEU A 204 37.52 -17.62 -16.22
C LEU A 204 37.42 -16.11 -16.46
N LEU A 205 36.94 -15.34 -15.45
CA LEU A 205 36.88 -13.87 -15.55
C LEU A 205 38.24 -13.22 -15.55
N HIS A 206 39.22 -13.78 -14.82
CA HIS A 206 40.59 -13.29 -14.78
C HIS A 206 41.33 -13.46 -16.09
N THR A 207 40.89 -14.38 -16.95
CA THR A 207 41.48 -14.59 -18.30
C THR A 207 40.88 -13.66 -19.34
N LYS A 208 39.79 -12.94 -19.05
CA LYS A 208 39.14 -12.04 -20.01
C LYS A 208 39.57 -10.59 -19.81
N PRO A 209 39.81 -9.82 -20.86
CA PRO A 209 40.21 -8.41 -20.77
C PRO A 209 39.01 -7.50 -20.44
N ILE A 210 38.36 -7.72 -19.29
CA ILE A 210 37.28 -6.94 -18.74
C ILE A 210 37.67 -6.54 -17.29
N THR A 211 37.57 -5.26 -16.95
CA THR A 211 37.82 -4.81 -15.58
C THR A 211 36.70 -5.26 -14.66
N ALA A 212 37.01 -5.63 -13.42
CA ALA A 212 36.04 -6.07 -12.41
C ALA A 212 34.86 -5.10 -12.25
N GLY A 213 35.13 -3.79 -12.22
CA GLY A 213 34.09 -2.76 -12.11
C GLY A 213 33.09 -2.77 -13.29
N LYS A 214 33.54 -2.95 -14.52
CA LYS A 214 32.65 -3.05 -15.68
C LYS A 214 31.80 -4.32 -15.67
N TYR A 215 32.36 -5.40 -15.14
CA TYR A 215 31.64 -6.65 -14.99
C TYR A 215 30.53 -6.53 -13.95
N VAL A 216 30.85 -6.05 -12.74
CA VAL A 216 29.90 -5.84 -11.65
C VAL A 216 28.81 -4.86 -12.07
N PHE A 217 29.18 -3.71 -12.64
CA PHE A 217 28.20 -2.73 -13.13
C PHE A 217 27.27 -3.31 -14.21
N GLY A 218 27.79 -4.11 -15.15
CA GLY A 218 26.96 -4.78 -16.15
C GLY A 218 25.97 -5.77 -15.55
N LYS A 219 26.35 -6.46 -14.48
CA LYS A 219 25.46 -7.37 -13.76
C LYS A 219 24.40 -6.63 -12.94
N ILE A 220 24.78 -5.64 -12.15
CA ILE A 220 23.85 -4.82 -11.37
C ILE A 220 22.81 -4.18 -12.28
N SER A 221 23.26 -3.56 -13.39
CA SER A 221 22.35 -2.96 -14.37
C SER A 221 21.41 -4.00 -14.99
N ALA A 222 21.87 -5.23 -15.24
CA ALA A 222 21.02 -6.31 -15.72
C ALA A 222 20.01 -6.75 -14.67
N GLY A 223 20.42 -6.87 -13.41
CA GLY A 223 19.54 -7.18 -12.27
C GLY A 223 18.43 -6.12 -12.10
N PHE A 224 18.81 -4.85 -12.15
CA PHE A 224 17.84 -3.76 -12.10
C PHE A 224 16.84 -3.80 -13.28
N ALA A 225 17.33 -4.02 -14.50
CA ALA A 225 16.47 -4.15 -15.67
C ALA A 225 15.52 -5.34 -15.58
N ILE A 226 15.94 -6.47 -15.00
CA ILE A 226 15.09 -7.63 -14.74
C ILE A 226 13.98 -7.29 -13.76
N CYS A 227 14.30 -6.56 -12.68
CA CYS A 227 13.32 -6.09 -11.72
C CYS A 227 12.32 -5.11 -12.35
N LEU A 228 12.79 -4.20 -13.22
CA LEU A 228 11.91 -3.30 -13.99
C LEU A 228 10.97 -4.06 -14.93
N ILE A 229 11.44 -5.11 -15.59
CA ILE A 229 10.58 -5.96 -16.44
C ILE A 229 9.50 -6.63 -15.59
N ALA A 230 9.87 -7.23 -14.45
CA ALA A 230 8.91 -7.84 -13.53
C ALA A 230 7.88 -6.81 -13.05
N LEU A 231 8.33 -5.64 -12.62
CA LEU A 231 7.47 -4.56 -12.15
C LEU A 231 6.52 -4.06 -13.24
N THR A 232 6.98 -3.96 -14.48
CA THR A 232 6.13 -3.58 -15.63
C THR A 232 5.02 -4.60 -15.85
N ILE A 233 5.34 -5.91 -15.82
CA ILE A 233 4.35 -6.98 -15.95
C ILE A 233 3.32 -6.89 -14.85
N ILE A 234 3.75 -6.70 -13.60
CA ILE A 234 2.88 -6.60 -12.42
C ILE A 234 1.97 -5.36 -12.53
N ASN A 235 2.52 -4.19 -12.90
CA ASN A 235 1.72 -2.98 -13.10
C ASN A 235 0.63 -3.16 -14.16
N LEU A 236 0.97 -3.74 -15.31
CA LEU A 236 0.01 -3.99 -16.40
C LEU A 236 -1.10 -4.94 -15.95
N LEU A 237 -0.74 -5.99 -15.20
CA LEU A 237 -1.71 -6.96 -14.70
C LEU A 237 -2.68 -6.29 -13.70
N PHE A 238 -2.16 -5.56 -12.71
CA PHE A 238 -3.00 -4.92 -11.68
C PHE A 238 -3.83 -3.77 -12.24
N TRP A 239 -3.33 -3.02 -13.21
CA TRP A 239 -4.13 -2.08 -13.98
C TRP A 239 -5.29 -2.78 -14.70
N ALA A 240 -5.02 -3.90 -15.39
CA ALA A 240 -6.05 -4.66 -16.09
C ALA A 240 -7.09 -5.24 -15.10
N LEU A 241 -6.65 -5.77 -13.96
CA LEU A 241 -7.55 -6.22 -12.90
C LEU A 241 -8.42 -5.06 -12.39
N CYS A 242 -7.83 -3.89 -12.14
CA CYS A 242 -8.57 -2.72 -11.72
C CYS A 242 -9.67 -2.35 -12.74
N VAL A 243 -9.35 -2.34 -14.04
CA VAL A 243 -10.35 -2.08 -15.12
C VAL A 243 -11.47 -3.13 -15.13
N ILE A 244 -11.12 -4.41 -14.95
CA ILE A 244 -12.11 -5.51 -14.98
C ILE A 244 -13.05 -5.40 -13.79
N TYR A 245 -12.54 -5.23 -12.58
CA TYR A 245 -13.34 -5.18 -11.35
C TYR A 245 -14.21 -3.93 -11.24
N THR A 246 -13.75 -2.79 -11.77
CA THR A 246 -14.50 -1.52 -11.70
C THR A 246 -15.43 -1.29 -12.90
N LYS A 247 -15.49 -2.21 -13.84
CA LYS A 247 -16.28 -2.06 -15.07
C LYS A 247 -17.76 -1.71 -14.82
N ASP A 248 -18.37 -2.38 -13.84
CA ASP A 248 -19.80 -2.20 -13.54
C ASP A 248 -20.06 -1.04 -12.56
N SER A 249 -19.04 -0.59 -11.86
CA SER A 249 -19.13 0.52 -10.89
C SER A 249 -19.06 1.90 -11.54
N GLY A 250 -18.67 1.98 -12.82
CA GLY A 250 -18.52 3.26 -13.53
C GLY A 250 -17.36 4.13 -13.04
N PHE A 251 -16.43 3.57 -12.25
CA PHE A 251 -15.26 4.30 -11.75
C PHE A 251 -14.21 4.51 -12.84
N GLU A 252 -13.61 5.69 -12.85
CA GLU A 252 -12.53 6.01 -13.78
C GLU A 252 -11.22 5.33 -13.37
N VAL A 253 -10.58 4.63 -14.32
CA VAL A 253 -9.29 3.96 -14.15
C VAL A 253 -8.27 4.48 -15.14
N ARG A 254 -7.20 5.11 -14.65
CA ARG A 254 -6.12 5.68 -15.45
C ARG A 254 -4.84 4.88 -15.24
N PHE A 255 -4.23 4.41 -16.32
CA PHE A 255 -2.93 3.72 -16.25
C PHE A 255 -1.81 4.61 -15.69
N TRP A 256 -1.90 5.92 -15.93
CA TRP A 256 -0.91 6.89 -15.45
C TRP A 256 -0.76 6.91 -13.92
N ASP A 257 -1.83 6.68 -13.18
CA ASP A 257 -1.79 6.64 -11.72
C ASP A 257 -0.87 5.51 -11.21
N PHE A 258 -0.89 4.36 -11.87
CA PHE A 258 0.02 3.25 -11.57
C PHE A 258 1.48 3.59 -11.86
N ILE A 259 1.75 4.28 -12.98
CA ILE A 259 3.11 4.73 -13.31
C ILE A 259 3.62 5.71 -12.25
N VAL A 260 2.82 6.72 -11.89
CA VAL A 260 3.20 7.72 -10.86
C VAL A 260 3.44 7.04 -9.52
N SER A 261 2.53 6.18 -9.07
CA SER A 261 2.69 5.44 -7.81
C SER A 261 3.94 4.54 -7.81
N THR A 262 4.24 3.90 -8.93
CA THR A 262 5.45 3.08 -9.10
C THR A 262 6.71 3.93 -8.99
N VAL A 263 6.76 5.07 -9.68
CA VAL A 263 7.94 5.95 -9.68
C VAL A 263 8.17 6.59 -8.30
N LEU A 264 7.11 6.96 -7.60
CA LEU A 264 7.24 7.65 -6.31
C LEU A 264 7.47 6.70 -5.13
N TYR A 265 6.89 5.50 -5.13
CA TYR A 265 6.85 4.64 -3.95
C TYR A 265 7.61 3.32 -4.11
N ILE A 266 7.69 2.74 -5.32
CA ILE A 266 8.35 1.45 -5.54
C ILE A 266 9.80 1.61 -5.98
N LEU A 267 10.05 2.43 -6.99
CA LEU A 267 11.39 2.58 -7.57
C LEU A 267 12.44 3.08 -6.58
N PRO A 268 12.17 4.06 -5.67
CA PRO A 268 13.17 4.50 -4.71
C PRO A 268 13.62 3.37 -3.79
N ASN A 269 12.68 2.56 -3.29
CA ASN A 269 12.98 1.42 -2.44
C ASN A 269 13.81 0.36 -3.17
N MET A 270 13.48 0.07 -4.42
CA MET A 270 14.26 -0.86 -5.26
C MET A 270 15.68 -0.34 -5.54
N LEU A 271 15.84 0.97 -5.78
CA LEU A 271 17.16 1.57 -6.03
C LEU A 271 18.07 1.49 -4.80
N MET A 272 17.51 1.49 -3.60
CA MET A 272 18.30 1.33 -2.36
C MET A 272 18.83 -0.10 -2.16
N ILE A 273 18.23 -1.10 -2.81
CA ILE A 273 18.62 -2.50 -2.72
C ILE A 273 19.64 -2.86 -3.79
N VAL A 274 19.54 -2.24 -4.97
CA VAL A 274 20.41 -2.49 -6.13
C VAL A 274 21.70 -1.66 -6.06
#